data_21492465528dc55ca9b8498f6f88591a
#
_entry.id   21492465528dc55ca9b8498f6f88591a
#
_cell.length_a   1.000
_cell.length_b   1.000
_cell.length_c   1.000
_cell.angle_alpha   90.00
_cell.angle_beta   90.00
_cell.angle_gamma   90.00
#
_symmetry.space_group_name_H-M   'P 1'
#
loop_
_entity.id
_entity.type
_entity.pdbx_description
1 polymer ?
#
loop_
_entity_poly.entity_id
_entity_poly.type
_entity_poly.pdbx_seq_one_letter_code
_entity_poly.pdbx_strand_id
1 'polypeptide(L)'
;MSKKQGANKSLATPPPAAESNKNAAKSVDKKSAAAEKPKRRYFGLLTRKEKWVLSWRGRLVVWGALLMLGLIFILRVHPFLAVTERVGCEYLVIDGWVPNYALEESIAEFKGKSYVKIFTVGADPLTGKNIEEGDSIALEAYNRLKWMGVDPAVMQAVPAHIKYRNRTFQSAMALRHWIEENHEPVTSFNLVTLGPHARRSRLLFEEAFDGKARVGIISVTHREYDPKRWWKYSEGVKEVISEGVAYFYARCFFHPGKNDIN
;
A
#
# COMPACT_ATOMS: atom_id res chain seq x y z
N MET A 1 75.13 59.34 -46.61
CA MET A 1 74.87 59.94 -47.91
C MET A 1 73.35 60.14 -48.03
N SER A 2 72.88 61.31 -47.81
CA SER A 2 72.52 62.28 -48.87
C SER A 2 71.17 61.90 -49.50
N LYS A 3 70.18 62.63 -49.58
CA LYS A 3 69.77 64.00 -49.63
C LYS A 3 68.24 64.00 -49.69
N LYS A 4 67.55 64.80 -48.92
CA LYS A 4 67.00 66.15 -49.21
C LYS A 4 65.76 66.20 -50.09
N GLN A 5 64.80 66.82 -49.55
CA GLN A 5 63.91 67.93 -50.03
C GLN A 5 62.65 67.48 -50.76
N GLY A 6 61.55 68.08 -50.59
CA GLY A 6 61.16 69.33 -49.97
C GLY A 6 59.66 69.60 -50.17
N ALA A 7 59.24 70.45 -49.34
CA ALA A 7 58.09 71.26 -49.20
C ALA A 7 57.09 71.43 -50.41
N ASN A 8 55.77 71.49 -50.17
CA ASN A 8 55.08 72.72 -50.26
C ASN A 8 53.66 72.72 -49.68
N LYS A 9 53.29 73.85 -49.15
CA LYS A 9 52.03 74.26 -48.51
C LYS A 9 50.85 74.26 -49.49
N SER A 10 49.68 73.95 -49.03
CA SER A 10 48.51 74.73 -49.34
C SER A 10 47.45 74.62 -48.28
N LEU A 11 47.02 75.76 -47.81
CA LEU A 11 45.88 76.00 -46.89
C LEU A 11 44.57 75.68 -47.61
N ALA A 12 43.65 75.00 -46.91
CA ALA A 12 42.22 75.18 -47.15
C ALA A 12 41.41 74.74 -45.88
N THR A 13 40.55 75.66 -45.50
CA THR A 13 39.61 75.78 -44.41
C THR A 13 38.66 74.56 -44.21
N PRO A 14 38.15 74.33 -43.01
CA PRO A 14 37.21 73.22 -42.73
C PRO A 14 35.75 73.61 -43.02
N PRO A 15 34.90 72.65 -43.43
CA PRO A 15 33.46 72.83 -43.44
C PRO A 15 32.81 72.24 -42.18
N PRO A 16 31.56 72.60 -41.86
CA PRO A 16 30.97 72.57 -40.52
C PRO A 16 30.43 71.24 -40.11
N ALA A 17 30.20 71.07 -38.82
CA ALA A 17 29.61 69.99 -38.10
C ALA A 17 28.30 69.47 -38.71
N ALA A 18 28.19 68.17 -38.92
CA ALA A 18 26.95 67.48 -39.12
C ALA A 18 26.53 66.71 -37.88
N GLU A 19 25.74 67.39 -37.06
CA GLU A 19 24.77 66.70 -36.17
C GLU A 19 23.81 65.94 -37.07
N SER A 20 23.85 64.65 -37.05
CA SER A 20 22.72 63.76 -37.35
C SER A 20 23.23 62.31 -37.51
N ASN A 21 23.36 61.61 -36.44
CA ASN A 21 23.15 60.14 -36.43
C ASN A 21 23.10 59.49 -35.07
N LYS A 22 22.41 60.10 -34.09
CA LYS A 22 22.12 59.43 -32.83
C LYS A 22 20.76 58.75 -32.76
N ASN A 23 19.93 58.87 -33.82
CA ASN A 23 18.58 58.32 -33.84
C ASN A 23 18.43 57.03 -34.64
N ALA A 24 19.47 56.57 -35.33
CA ALA A 24 19.41 55.30 -36.10
C ALA A 24 19.87 54.06 -35.28
N ALA A 25 20.62 54.25 -34.21
CA ALA A 25 21.11 53.12 -33.37
C ALA A 25 20.13 52.67 -32.25
N LYS A 26 19.05 53.43 -32.02
CA LYS A 26 18.04 53.08 -31.00
C LYS A 26 16.79 52.35 -31.51
N SER A 27 16.65 52.15 -32.79
CA SER A 27 15.47 51.51 -33.39
C SER A 27 15.67 50.02 -33.80
N VAL A 28 16.90 49.51 -33.72
CA VAL A 28 17.19 48.14 -34.16
C VAL A 28 17.10 47.11 -32.99
N ASP A 29 17.27 47.60 -31.76
CA ASP A 29 17.30 46.67 -30.58
C ASP A 29 15.95 46.45 -29.86
N LYS A 30 14.86 47.04 -30.36
CA LYS A 30 13.52 46.86 -29.76
C LYS A 30 12.58 45.93 -30.54
N LYS A 31 13.06 45.26 -31.61
CA LYS A 31 12.23 44.34 -32.42
C LYS A 31 12.47 42.86 -32.13
N SER A 32 13.37 42.52 -31.20
CA SER A 32 13.76 41.11 -30.96
C SER A 32 13.13 40.45 -29.72
N ALA A 33 12.21 41.10 -29.01
CA ALA A 33 11.61 40.49 -27.80
C ALA A 33 10.07 40.58 -27.78
N ALA A 34 9.42 40.65 -28.92
CA ALA A 34 7.98 40.44 -28.96
C ALA A 34 7.73 38.93 -29.10
N ALA A 35 7.54 38.24 -27.92
CA ALA A 35 7.05 36.87 -27.91
C ALA A 35 5.78 36.79 -28.80
N GLU A 36 5.91 36.10 -29.93
CA GLU A 36 4.82 35.92 -30.87
C GLU A 36 3.64 35.28 -30.13
N LYS A 37 2.55 36.04 -29.96
CA LYS A 37 1.34 35.51 -29.34
C LYS A 37 0.86 34.29 -30.10
N PRO A 38 0.60 33.16 -29.42
CA PRO A 38 0.22 31.92 -30.12
C PRO A 38 -1.04 32.14 -30.97
N LYS A 39 -0.93 31.87 -32.26
CA LYS A 39 -2.06 31.99 -33.19
C LYS A 39 -3.20 31.09 -32.75
N ARG A 40 -4.28 31.70 -32.30
CA ARG A 40 -5.51 31.00 -31.91
C ARG A 40 -6.19 30.52 -33.22
N ARG A 41 -6.42 29.21 -33.30
CA ARG A 41 -7.21 28.59 -34.41
C ARG A 41 -8.54 28.06 -33.82
N TYR A 42 -9.55 27.99 -34.66
CA TYR A 42 -10.89 27.45 -34.30
C TYR A 42 -11.50 28.17 -33.09
N PHE A 43 -11.85 29.43 -33.24
CA PHE A 43 -12.52 30.24 -32.22
C PHE A 43 -11.79 30.28 -30.86
N GLY A 44 -10.47 30.07 -30.83
CA GLY A 44 -9.70 30.09 -29.60
C GLY A 44 -9.66 28.75 -28.84
N LEU A 45 -10.30 27.71 -29.37
CA LEU A 45 -10.31 26.39 -28.73
C LEU A 45 -8.97 25.64 -28.86
N LEU A 46 -8.17 25.95 -29.92
CA LEU A 46 -6.86 25.33 -30.12
C LEU A 46 -5.73 26.36 -30.03
N THR A 47 -4.78 26.08 -29.16
CA THR A 47 -3.54 26.85 -28.98
C THR A 47 -2.35 25.94 -29.27
N ARG A 48 -1.50 26.31 -30.22
CA ARG A 48 -0.23 25.59 -30.44
C ARG A 48 0.72 25.96 -29.30
N LYS A 49 1.07 24.98 -28.46
CA LYS A 49 2.11 25.09 -27.43
C LYS A 49 3.26 24.17 -27.79
N GLU A 50 4.48 24.64 -27.66
CA GLU A 50 5.65 23.77 -27.68
C GLU A 50 5.62 22.92 -26.40
N LYS A 51 5.68 21.63 -26.57
CA LYS A 51 5.69 20.67 -25.45
C LYS A 51 6.96 19.83 -25.55
N TRP A 52 7.63 19.68 -24.42
CA TRP A 52 8.66 18.67 -24.28
C TRP A 52 8.03 17.28 -24.46
N VAL A 53 8.46 16.55 -25.47
CA VAL A 53 8.02 15.20 -25.74
C VAL A 53 9.19 14.24 -25.63
N LEU A 54 8.95 13.09 -25.00
CA LEU A 54 9.95 12.03 -24.92
C LEU A 54 10.33 11.54 -26.33
N SER A 55 11.61 11.51 -26.62
CA SER A 55 12.15 10.86 -27.81
C SER A 55 11.82 9.36 -27.78
N TRP A 56 11.96 8.66 -28.89
CA TRP A 56 11.74 7.21 -28.96
C TRP A 56 12.62 6.46 -27.95
N ARG A 57 13.87 6.89 -27.74
CA ARG A 57 14.79 6.36 -26.72
C ARG A 57 14.28 6.62 -25.30
N GLY A 58 13.78 7.84 -25.04
CA GLY A 58 13.17 8.16 -23.74
C GLY A 58 11.94 7.31 -23.45
N ARG A 59 11.10 7.05 -24.47
CA ARG A 59 9.94 6.13 -24.31
C ARG A 59 10.38 4.70 -23.99
N LEU A 60 11.43 4.19 -24.65
CA LEU A 60 11.97 2.85 -24.33
C LEU A 60 12.48 2.76 -22.89
N VAL A 61 13.19 3.78 -22.41
CA VAL A 61 13.64 3.82 -21.01
C VAL A 61 12.45 3.81 -20.04
N VAL A 62 11.43 4.63 -20.29
CA VAL A 62 10.22 4.66 -19.45
C VAL A 62 9.51 3.31 -19.47
N TRP A 63 9.30 2.70 -20.64
CA TRP A 63 8.67 1.38 -20.73
C TRP A 63 9.51 0.29 -20.04
N GLY A 64 10.84 0.32 -20.22
CA GLY A 64 11.75 -0.60 -19.51
C GLY A 64 11.67 -0.44 -17.99
N ALA A 65 11.64 0.79 -17.48
CA ALA A 65 11.46 1.07 -16.06
C ALA A 65 10.11 0.59 -15.53
N LEU A 66 9.02 0.84 -16.27
CA LEU A 66 7.68 0.37 -15.88
C LEU A 66 7.59 -1.16 -15.86
N LEU A 67 8.17 -1.84 -16.86
CA LEU A 67 8.23 -3.31 -16.87
C LEU A 67 9.03 -3.86 -15.69
N MET A 68 10.18 -3.25 -15.40
CA MET A 68 10.99 -3.64 -14.23
C MET A 68 10.26 -3.42 -12.93
N LEU A 69 9.60 -2.28 -12.74
CA LEU A 69 8.78 -2.01 -11.56
C LEU A 69 7.62 -2.99 -11.43
N GLY A 70 6.95 -3.30 -12.53
CA GLY A 70 5.88 -4.31 -12.58
C GLY A 70 6.39 -5.70 -12.18
N LEU A 71 7.56 -6.10 -12.66
CA LEU A 71 8.19 -7.37 -12.30
C LEU A 71 8.55 -7.40 -10.80
N ILE A 72 9.18 -6.35 -10.29
CA ILE A 72 9.51 -6.22 -8.86
C ILE A 72 8.23 -6.30 -8.02
N PHE A 73 7.16 -5.62 -8.42
CA PHE A 73 5.87 -5.68 -7.74
C PHE A 73 5.33 -7.10 -7.70
N ILE A 74 5.26 -7.80 -8.83
CA ILE A 74 4.77 -9.17 -8.92
C ILE A 74 5.56 -10.11 -8.00
N LEU A 75 6.89 -9.98 -7.97
CA LEU A 75 7.75 -10.84 -7.16
C LEU A 75 7.71 -10.52 -5.66
N ARG A 76 7.36 -9.28 -5.27
CA ARG A 76 7.45 -8.82 -3.88
C ARG A 76 6.11 -8.67 -3.17
N VAL A 77 5.00 -8.52 -3.91
CA VAL A 77 3.69 -8.27 -3.29
C VAL A 77 3.21 -9.44 -2.43
N HIS A 78 3.36 -10.69 -2.89
CA HIS A 78 2.95 -11.85 -2.10
C HIS A 78 3.73 -11.97 -0.78
N PRO A 79 5.08 -12.02 -0.75
CA PRO A 79 5.81 -12.09 0.52
C PRO A 79 5.65 -10.82 1.39
N PHE A 80 5.33 -9.68 0.79
CA PHE A 80 4.96 -8.49 1.54
C PHE A 80 3.65 -8.67 2.29
N LEU A 81 2.64 -9.28 1.68
CA LEU A 81 1.32 -9.50 2.28
C LEU A 81 1.30 -10.70 3.23
N ALA A 82 1.89 -11.82 2.83
CA ALA A 82 1.95 -13.08 3.58
C ALA A 82 3.14 -13.09 4.56
N VAL A 83 3.13 -12.15 5.51
CA VAL A 83 4.20 -11.96 6.48
C VAL A 83 4.03 -12.86 7.69
N THR A 84 5.15 -13.39 8.20
CA THR A 84 5.20 -14.08 9.49
C THR A 84 6.21 -13.39 10.39
N GLU A 85 5.72 -12.74 11.45
CA GLU A 85 6.51 -12.03 12.47
C GLU A 85 5.95 -12.35 13.84
N ARG A 86 6.57 -13.31 14.52
CA ARG A 86 6.14 -13.74 15.85
C ARG A 86 6.62 -12.78 16.93
N VAL A 87 5.81 -12.64 17.97
CA VAL A 87 6.22 -12.00 19.24
C VAL A 87 6.31 -13.05 20.33
N GLY A 88 7.13 -12.82 21.36
CA GLY A 88 7.14 -13.66 22.55
C GLY A 88 5.83 -13.46 23.32
N CYS A 89 5.04 -14.51 23.44
CA CYS A 89 3.72 -14.47 24.08
C CYS A 89 3.25 -15.87 24.47
N GLU A 90 2.26 -15.91 25.34
CA GLU A 90 1.62 -17.14 25.85
C GLU A 90 0.28 -17.45 25.17
N TYR A 91 -0.19 -16.59 24.27
CA TYR A 91 -1.50 -16.69 23.65
C TYR A 91 -1.40 -16.84 22.14
N LEU A 92 -2.15 -17.80 21.61
CA LEU A 92 -2.32 -18.01 20.18
C LEU A 92 -3.75 -17.66 19.78
N VAL A 93 -3.92 -16.78 18.81
CA VAL A 93 -5.22 -16.40 18.27
C VAL A 93 -5.34 -17.00 16.87
N ILE A 94 -6.42 -17.68 16.58
CA ILE A 94 -6.65 -18.32 15.28
C ILE A 94 -7.86 -17.71 14.61
N ASP A 95 -7.66 -17.23 13.38
CA ASP A 95 -8.74 -16.72 12.53
C ASP A 95 -9.65 -17.89 12.10
N GLY A 96 -10.90 -17.88 12.53
CA GLY A 96 -11.76 -19.08 12.49
C GLY A 96 -12.16 -19.56 11.09
N TRP A 97 -12.05 -18.71 10.07
CA TRP A 97 -12.39 -19.06 8.69
C TRP A 97 -11.30 -19.89 7.99
N VAL A 98 -10.13 -20.07 8.61
CA VAL A 98 -9.02 -20.81 7.99
C VAL A 98 -9.35 -22.29 7.76
N PRO A 99 -8.80 -22.91 6.70
CA PRO A 99 -9.05 -24.31 6.38
C PRO A 99 -8.38 -25.26 7.39
N ASN A 100 -8.79 -26.53 7.38
CA ASN A 100 -8.32 -27.53 8.34
C ASN A 100 -6.79 -27.67 8.38
N TYR A 101 -6.10 -27.62 7.25
CA TYR A 101 -4.65 -27.72 7.24
C TYR A 101 -3.96 -26.54 7.97
N ALA A 102 -4.60 -25.37 7.99
CA ALA A 102 -4.09 -24.23 8.75
C ALA A 102 -4.35 -24.39 10.25
N LEU A 103 -5.44 -25.06 10.63
CA LEU A 103 -5.67 -25.46 12.02
C LEU A 103 -4.64 -26.51 12.47
N GLU A 104 -4.30 -27.49 11.63
CA GLU A 104 -3.23 -28.47 11.90
C GLU A 104 -1.88 -27.78 12.14
N GLU A 105 -1.51 -26.80 11.29
CA GLU A 105 -0.30 -26.01 11.47
C GLU A 105 -0.35 -25.14 12.75
N SER A 106 -1.54 -24.63 13.09
CA SER A 106 -1.77 -23.89 14.36
C SER A 106 -1.60 -24.80 15.59
N ILE A 107 -2.07 -26.04 15.52
CA ILE A 107 -1.85 -27.04 16.58
C ILE A 107 -0.36 -27.36 16.73
N ALA A 108 0.36 -27.53 15.61
CA ALA A 108 1.80 -27.76 15.63
C ALA A 108 2.56 -26.56 16.23
N GLU A 109 2.18 -25.33 15.87
CA GLU A 109 2.73 -24.10 16.46
C GLU A 109 2.46 -24.04 17.97
N PHE A 110 1.22 -24.33 18.40
CA PHE A 110 0.82 -24.34 19.80
C PHE A 110 1.65 -25.32 20.62
N LYS A 111 1.77 -26.57 20.15
CA LYS A 111 2.55 -27.63 20.81
C LYS A 111 4.05 -27.40 20.77
N GLY A 112 4.56 -26.71 19.76
CA GLY A 112 5.98 -26.45 19.58
C GLY A 112 6.51 -25.24 20.33
N LYS A 113 5.65 -24.48 21.02
CA LYS A 113 5.96 -23.24 21.72
C LYS A 113 5.31 -23.22 23.11
N SER A 114 5.65 -22.21 23.91
CA SER A 114 5.15 -22.06 25.28
C SER A 114 3.81 -21.29 25.32
N TYR A 115 2.88 -21.64 24.44
CA TYR A 115 1.52 -21.10 24.53
C TYR A 115 0.71 -21.78 25.62
N VAL A 116 -0.11 -21.03 26.33
CA VAL A 116 -1.00 -21.54 27.39
C VAL A 116 -2.46 -21.61 26.95
N LYS A 117 -2.87 -20.75 26.02
CA LYS A 117 -4.26 -20.70 25.58
C LYS A 117 -4.40 -20.38 24.08
N ILE A 118 -5.41 -20.95 23.45
CA ILE A 118 -5.83 -20.68 22.07
C ILE A 118 -7.15 -19.92 22.11
N PHE A 119 -7.21 -18.81 21.40
CA PHE A 119 -8.46 -18.10 21.09
C PHE A 119 -8.83 -18.38 19.62
N THR A 120 -10.05 -18.79 19.38
CA THR A 120 -10.60 -18.80 18.01
C THR A 120 -11.50 -17.59 17.83
N VAL A 121 -11.28 -16.79 16.79
CA VAL A 121 -12.02 -15.56 16.51
C VAL A 121 -12.71 -15.63 15.16
N GLY A 122 -13.79 -14.92 15.01
CA GLY A 122 -14.49 -14.84 13.73
C GLY A 122 -15.86 -14.24 13.85
N ALA A 123 -16.27 -13.52 12.82
CA ALA A 123 -17.62 -12.96 12.73
C ALA A 123 -18.60 -14.01 12.19
N ASP A 124 -19.88 -13.79 12.44
CA ASP A 124 -20.95 -14.64 11.94
C ASP A 124 -20.88 -14.83 10.42
N PRO A 125 -21.24 -16.02 9.88
CA PRO A 125 -21.21 -16.26 8.44
C PRO A 125 -22.18 -15.33 7.70
N LEU A 126 -21.77 -14.85 6.52
CA LEU A 126 -22.57 -13.94 5.68
C LEU A 126 -23.77 -14.60 4.98
N THR A 127 -23.94 -15.89 5.13
CA THR A 127 -25.04 -16.64 4.49
C THR A 127 -26.33 -16.37 5.22
N GLY A 128 -27.33 -15.82 4.51
CA GLY A 128 -28.68 -15.52 5.00
C GLY A 128 -29.52 -16.72 5.48
N LYS A 129 -28.87 -17.77 5.95
CA LYS A 129 -29.52 -18.80 6.77
C LYS A 129 -29.88 -18.17 8.11
N ASN A 130 -31.06 -18.47 8.63
CA ASN A 130 -31.39 -18.22 10.02
C ASN A 130 -30.29 -18.85 10.86
N ILE A 131 -29.37 -18.01 11.38
CA ILE A 131 -28.30 -18.44 12.24
C ILE A 131 -29.01 -18.80 13.54
N GLU A 132 -29.12 -20.09 13.84
CA GLU A 132 -29.45 -20.52 15.17
C GLU A 132 -28.40 -19.95 16.12
N GLU A 133 -28.83 -19.46 17.29
CA GLU A 133 -27.90 -18.96 18.32
C GLU A 133 -26.83 -20.02 18.54
N GLY A 134 -25.60 -19.78 18.03
CA GLY A 134 -24.48 -20.73 18.17
C GLY A 134 -23.61 -20.95 16.92
N ASP A 135 -24.05 -20.57 15.73
CA ASP A 135 -23.29 -20.79 14.48
C ASP A 135 -22.33 -19.62 14.17
N SER A 136 -21.25 -19.47 14.94
CA SER A 136 -20.20 -18.51 14.60
C SER A 136 -18.98 -19.22 13.98
N ILE A 137 -18.28 -18.54 13.08
CA ILE A 137 -17.01 -19.02 12.51
C ILE A 137 -15.97 -19.31 13.61
N ALA A 138 -15.99 -18.53 14.70
CA ALA A 138 -15.14 -18.76 15.86
C ALA A 138 -15.47 -20.10 16.55
N LEU A 139 -16.75 -20.40 16.77
CA LEU A 139 -17.19 -21.64 17.39
C LEU A 139 -16.97 -22.84 16.47
N GLU A 140 -17.16 -22.67 15.16
CA GLU A 140 -16.85 -23.72 14.17
C GLU A 140 -15.36 -24.12 14.23
N ALA A 141 -14.45 -23.12 14.26
CA ALA A 141 -13.01 -23.40 14.39
C ALA A 141 -12.67 -24.08 15.71
N TYR A 142 -13.28 -23.65 16.82
CA TYR A 142 -13.14 -24.28 18.13
C TYR A 142 -13.57 -25.76 18.08
N ASN A 143 -14.71 -26.05 17.49
CA ASN A 143 -15.22 -27.42 17.37
C ASN A 143 -14.32 -28.28 16.47
N ARG A 144 -13.78 -27.72 15.39
CA ARG A 144 -12.80 -28.43 14.53
C ARG A 144 -11.51 -28.72 15.28
N LEU A 145 -10.97 -27.80 16.07
CA LEU A 145 -9.79 -27.99 16.91
C LEU A 145 -10.03 -29.07 17.98
N LYS A 146 -11.20 -29.04 18.63
CA LYS A 146 -11.62 -30.08 19.60
C LYS A 146 -11.68 -31.45 18.94
N TRP A 147 -12.27 -31.55 17.75
CA TRP A 147 -12.30 -32.77 16.98
C TRP A 147 -10.90 -33.29 16.58
N MET A 148 -9.95 -32.38 16.33
CA MET A 148 -8.54 -32.66 16.09
C MET A 148 -7.75 -33.04 17.36
N GLY A 149 -8.39 -33.12 18.53
CA GLY A 149 -7.79 -33.56 19.78
C GLY A 149 -7.11 -32.48 20.61
N VAL A 150 -7.43 -31.19 20.39
CA VAL A 150 -6.99 -30.11 21.28
C VAL A 150 -7.90 -30.10 22.53
N ASP A 151 -7.29 -30.00 23.71
CA ASP A 151 -8.02 -29.96 24.99
C ASP A 151 -8.90 -28.70 25.06
N PRO A 152 -10.22 -28.84 25.28
CA PRO A 152 -11.11 -27.68 25.50
C PRO A 152 -10.68 -26.76 26.62
N ALA A 153 -9.98 -27.24 27.64
CA ALA A 153 -9.53 -26.44 28.77
C ALA A 153 -8.52 -25.32 28.38
N VAL A 154 -7.79 -25.51 27.29
CA VAL A 154 -6.83 -24.53 26.78
C VAL A 154 -7.38 -23.72 25.60
N MET A 155 -8.67 -23.83 25.29
CA MET A 155 -9.28 -23.14 24.15
C MET A 155 -10.45 -22.23 24.58
N GLN A 156 -10.61 -21.13 23.88
CA GLN A 156 -11.74 -20.22 24.01
C GLN A 156 -12.22 -19.75 22.64
N ALA A 157 -13.50 -19.96 22.36
CA ALA A 157 -14.13 -19.32 21.20
C ALA A 157 -14.61 -17.91 21.56
N VAL A 158 -14.32 -16.95 20.69
CA VAL A 158 -14.73 -15.56 20.85
C VAL A 158 -15.44 -15.09 19.58
N PRO A 159 -16.75 -15.30 19.47
CA PRO A 159 -17.55 -14.90 18.33
C PRO A 159 -17.72 -13.37 18.27
N ALA A 160 -17.70 -12.83 17.06
CA ALA A 160 -18.06 -11.43 16.81
C ALA A 160 -19.45 -11.38 16.15
N HIS A 161 -20.44 -10.83 16.83
CA HIS A 161 -21.82 -10.76 16.38
C HIS A 161 -22.08 -9.61 15.41
N ILE A 162 -21.46 -9.65 14.22
CA ILE A 162 -21.56 -8.58 13.22
C ILE A 162 -21.83 -9.10 11.82
N LYS A 163 -22.84 -8.51 11.18
CA LYS A 163 -23.37 -9.01 9.92
C LYS A 163 -22.66 -8.55 8.65
N TYR A 164 -22.10 -7.32 8.55
CA TYR A 164 -21.82 -6.78 7.20
C TYR A 164 -20.56 -5.94 7.00
N ARG A 165 -19.86 -5.43 8.03
CA ARG A 165 -18.77 -4.46 7.84
C ARG A 165 -17.55 -4.77 8.70
N ASN A 166 -16.36 -4.54 8.13
CA ASN A 166 -15.09 -4.56 8.88
C ASN A 166 -14.86 -5.83 9.73
N ARG A 167 -15.24 -7.01 9.20
CA ARG A 167 -15.31 -8.26 9.96
C ARG A 167 -14.04 -8.59 10.72
N THR A 168 -12.86 -8.42 10.11
CA THR A 168 -11.57 -8.69 10.75
C THR A 168 -11.33 -7.76 11.95
N PHE A 169 -11.62 -6.46 11.79
CA PHE A 169 -11.52 -5.49 12.89
C PHE A 169 -12.50 -5.81 14.01
N GLN A 170 -13.71 -6.20 13.67
CA GLN A 170 -14.73 -6.55 14.65
C GLN A 170 -14.43 -7.85 15.39
N SER A 171 -13.81 -8.83 14.72
CA SER A 171 -13.29 -10.02 15.41
C SER A 171 -12.19 -9.67 16.41
N ALA A 172 -11.34 -8.70 16.08
CA ALA A 172 -10.32 -8.19 16.98
C ALA A 172 -10.92 -7.41 18.17
N MET A 173 -11.96 -6.60 17.93
CA MET A 173 -12.68 -5.89 18.99
C MET A 173 -13.40 -6.85 19.94
N ALA A 174 -14.06 -7.88 19.39
CA ALA A 174 -14.68 -8.92 20.21
C ALA A 174 -13.67 -9.62 21.12
N LEU A 175 -12.49 -9.96 20.58
CA LEU A 175 -11.40 -10.54 21.37
C LEU A 175 -10.93 -9.59 22.46
N ARG A 176 -10.73 -8.32 22.14
CA ARG A 176 -10.33 -7.31 23.14
C ARG A 176 -11.35 -7.17 24.26
N HIS A 177 -12.64 -7.03 23.93
CA HIS A 177 -13.72 -6.93 24.92
C HIS A 177 -13.76 -8.19 25.79
N TRP A 178 -13.69 -9.38 25.18
CA TRP A 178 -13.68 -10.64 25.94
C TRP A 178 -12.52 -10.69 26.93
N ILE A 179 -11.31 -10.28 26.52
CA ILE A 179 -10.12 -10.22 27.38
C ILE A 179 -10.33 -9.25 28.56
N GLU A 180 -10.88 -8.07 28.28
CA GLU A 180 -11.17 -7.05 29.30
C GLU A 180 -12.24 -7.52 30.30
N GLU A 181 -13.33 -8.10 29.83
CA GLU A 181 -14.45 -8.61 30.65
C GLU A 181 -14.03 -9.79 31.54
N ASN A 182 -13.18 -10.68 31.03
CA ASN A 182 -12.72 -11.85 31.77
C ASN A 182 -11.42 -11.61 32.55
N HIS A 183 -10.91 -10.38 32.53
CA HIS A 183 -9.66 -9.99 33.23
C HIS A 183 -8.47 -10.90 32.82
N GLU A 184 -8.44 -11.38 31.57
CA GLU A 184 -7.36 -12.23 31.08
C GLU A 184 -6.08 -11.41 30.90
N PRO A 185 -4.89 -11.82 31.41
CA PRO A 185 -3.68 -10.99 31.41
C PRO A 185 -2.95 -10.98 30.06
N VAL A 186 -3.66 -10.73 28.95
CA VAL A 186 -3.12 -10.76 27.59
C VAL A 186 -2.43 -9.43 27.28
N THR A 187 -1.10 -9.42 27.26
CA THR A 187 -0.28 -8.27 26.84
C THR A 187 0.36 -8.46 25.47
N SER A 188 0.33 -9.67 24.95
CA SER A 188 0.80 -10.02 23.62
C SER A 188 0.21 -11.35 23.15
N PHE A 189 0.03 -11.51 21.85
CA PHE A 189 -0.43 -12.75 21.24
C PHE A 189 0.08 -12.87 19.80
N ASN A 190 0.11 -14.11 19.28
CA ASN A 190 0.37 -14.35 17.87
C ASN A 190 -0.94 -14.73 17.17
N LEU A 191 -1.30 -13.98 16.13
CA LEU A 191 -2.47 -14.24 15.29
C LEU A 191 -2.07 -15.17 14.15
N VAL A 192 -2.79 -16.28 13.99
CA VAL A 192 -2.66 -17.21 12.85
C VAL A 192 -3.75 -16.92 11.84
N THR A 193 -3.36 -16.71 10.61
CA THR A 193 -4.27 -16.55 9.48
C THR A 193 -3.66 -17.11 8.19
N LEU A 194 -4.33 -16.96 7.05
CA LEU A 194 -3.96 -17.61 5.80
C LEU A 194 -3.31 -16.61 4.81
N GLY A 195 -2.14 -16.95 4.31
CA GLY A 195 -1.48 -16.33 3.16
C GLY A 195 -1.44 -14.79 3.18
N PRO A 196 -1.80 -14.15 2.06
CA PRO A 196 -1.77 -12.70 1.89
C PRO A 196 -2.68 -11.89 2.86
N HIS A 197 -3.63 -12.56 3.51
CA HIS A 197 -4.50 -11.95 4.52
C HIS A 197 -3.72 -11.44 5.75
N ALA A 198 -2.54 -11.99 6.02
CA ALA A 198 -1.79 -11.80 7.26
C ALA A 198 -1.47 -10.33 7.56
N ARG A 199 -0.94 -9.59 6.61
CA ARG A 199 -0.54 -8.19 6.87
C ARG A 199 -1.72 -7.29 7.20
N ARG A 200 -2.86 -7.47 6.53
CA ARG A 200 -4.07 -6.71 6.81
C ARG A 200 -4.69 -7.10 8.15
N SER A 201 -4.74 -8.39 8.46
CA SER A 201 -5.25 -8.85 9.75
C SER A 201 -4.44 -8.28 10.89
N ARG A 202 -3.10 -8.36 10.83
CA ARG A 202 -2.24 -7.77 11.85
C ARG A 202 -2.54 -6.27 12.05
N LEU A 203 -2.58 -5.49 10.98
CA LEU A 203 -2.87 -4.06 11.04
C LEU A 203 -4.20 -3.77 11.76
N LEU A 204 -5.25 -4.51 11.42
CA LEU A 204 -6.57 -4.30 12.00
C LEU A 204 -6.65 -4.76 13.46
N PHE A 205 -5.91 -5.80 13.85
CA PHE A 205 -5.79 -6.21 15.24
C PHE A 205 -4.97 -5.21 16.06
N GLU A 206 -3.86 -4.70 15.52
CA GLU A 206 -3.08 -3.63 16.17
C GLU A 206 -3.95 -2.38 16.40
N GLU A 207 -4.76 -1.99 15.40
CA GLU A 207 -5.71 -0.88 15.52
C GLU A 207 -6.79 -1.13 16.57
N ALA A 208 -7.38 -2.33 16.56
CA ALA A 208 -8.42 -2.70 17.53
C ALA A 208 -7.91 -2.72 18.98
N PHE A 209 -6.68 -3.17 19.19
CA PHE A 209 -6.08 -3.23 20.54
C PHE A 209 -5.50 -1.91 21.01
N ASP A 210 -5.31 -0.94 20.15
CA ASP A 210 -4.86 0.43 20.49
C ASP A 210 -3.67 0.45 21.47
N GLY A 211 -2.64 -0.34 21.19
CA GLY A 211 -1.44 -0.45 22.00
C GLY A 211 -1.58 -1.26 23.29
N LYS A 212 -2.77 -1.78 23.65
CA LYS A 212 -3.00 -2.58 24.86
C LYS A 212 -2.35 -3.96 24.79
N ALA A 213 -2.13 -4.51 23.60
CA ALA A 213 -1.40 -5.76 23.40
C ALA A 213 -0.51 -5.69 22.16
N ARG A 214 0.63 -6.40 22.18
CA ARG A 214 1.49 -6.57 21.00
C ARG A 214 0.97 -7.71 20.15
N VAL A 215 0.79 -7.45 18.86
CA VAL A 215 0.26 -8.41 17.90
C VAL A 215 1.38 -8.97 17.03
N GLY A 216 1.69 -10.25 17.21
CA GLY A 216 2.46 -11.02 16.24
C GLY A 216 1.55 -11.63 15.18
N ILE A 217 2.14 -12.04 14.06
CA ILE A 217 1.38 -12.63 12.94
C ILE A 217 2.08 -13.87 12.41
N ILE A 218 1.31 -14.89 12.12
CA ILE A 218 1.74 -16.14 11.50
C ILE A 218 0.88 -16.37 10.27
N SER A 219 1.50 -16.27 9.10
CA SER A 219 0.86 -16.56 7.82
C SER A 219 1.05 -18.03 7.48
N VAL A 220 -0.02 -18.81 7.54
CA VAL A 220 -0.01 -20.17 7.02
C VAL A 220 -0.01 -20.15 5.49
N THR A 221 0.81 -20.99 4.88
CA THR A 221 0.93 -21.02 3.42
C THR A 221 -0.33 -21.60 2.77
N HIS A 222 -0.84 -20.90 1.77
CA HIS A 222 -1.96 -21.35 0.97
C HIS A 222 -1.61 -22.63 0.20
N ARG A 223 -2.47 -23.66 0.20
CA ARG A 223 -2.23 -24.92 -0.52
C ARG A 223 -2.86 -24.97 -1.91
N GLU A 224 -3.71 -24.00 -2.25
CA GLU A 224 -4.40 -23.94 -3.55
C GLU A 224 -3.54 -23.38 -4.68
N TYR A 225 -2.42 -22.70 -4.35
CA TYR A 225 -1.49 -22.17 -5.34
C TYR A 225 -0.05 -22.11 -4.80
N ASP A 226 0.93 -22.05 -5.71
CA ASP A 226 2.33 -21.80 -5.37
C ASP A 226 2.56 -20.30 -5.06
N PRO A 227 2.92 -19.92 -3.82
CA PRO A 227 3.18 -18.53 -3.43
C PRO A 227 4.25 -17.83 -4.27
N LYS A 228 5.22 -18.57 -4.77
CA LYS A 228 6.31 -18.05 -5.63
C LYS A 228 5.86 -17.78 -7.06
N ARG A 229 4.72 -18.34 -7.47
CA ARG A 229 4.15 -18.23 -8.81
C ARG A 229 2.66 -17.91 -8.77
N TRP A 230 2.21 -17.20 -7.73
CA TRP A 230 0.81 -16.89 -7.47
C TRP A 230 0.07 -16.34 -8.70
N TRP A 231 0.77 -15.60 -9.57
CA TRP A 231 0.20 -15.01 -10.80
C TRP A 231 -0.16 -16.04 -11.89
N LYS A 232 0.21 -17.30 -11.70
CA LYS A 232 -0.15 -18.41 -12.62
C LYS A 232 -1.45 -19.11 -12.23
N TYR A 233 -2.02 -18.78 -11.10
CA TYR A 233 -3.21 -19.40 -10.53
C TYR A 233 -4.29 -18.34 -10.32
N SER A 234 -5.55 -18.66 -10.72
CA SER A 234 -6.68 -17.75 -10.54
C SER A 234 -6.92 -17.40 -9.08
N GLU A 235 -6.79 -18.39 -8.19
CA GLU A 235 -6.92 -18.27 -6.73
C GLU A 235 -5.84 -17.34 -6.18
N GLY A 236 -4.60 -17.52 -6.61
CA GLY A 236 -3.48 -16.66 -6.21
C GLY A 236 -3.65 -15.21 -6.69
N VAL A 237 -4.08 -15.01 -7.94
CA VAL A 237 -4.36 -13.65 -8.47
C VAL A 237 -5.49 -12.99 -7.68
N LYS A 238 -6.60 -13.69 -7.47
CA LYS A 238 -7.74 -13.19 -6.71
C LYS A 238 -7.31 -12.80 -5.29
N GLU A 239 -6.62 -13.69 -4.59
CA GLU A 239 -6.20 -13.50 -3.20
C GLU A 239 -5.22 -12.32 -3.07
N VAL A 240 -4.14 -12.33 -3.83
CA VAL A 240 -3.08 -11.30 -3.73
C VAL A 240 -3.60 -9.91 -4.12
N ILE A 241 -4.42 -9.82 -5.18
CA ILE A 241 -4.95 -8.52 -5.60
C ILE A 241 -5.99 -8.01 -4.61
N SER A 242 -6.93 -8.87 -4.17
CA SER A 242 -7.97 -8.46 -3.22
C SER A 242 -7.37 -8.04 -1.87
N GLU A 243 -6.43 -8.82 -1.34
CA GLU A 243 -5.78 -8.48 -0.07
C GLU A 243 -4.83 -7.28 -0.19
N GLY A 244 -4.16 -7.10 -1.34
CA GLY A 244 -3.37 -5.90 -1.61
C GLY A 244 -4.20 -4.61 -1.59
N VAL A 245 -5.34 -4.62 -2.28
CA VAL A 245 -6.29 -3.50 -2.29
C VAL A 245 -6.90 -3.28 -0.89
N ALA A 246 -7.32 -4.36 -0.23
CA ALA A 246 -7.91 -4.28 1.11
C ALA A 246 -6.90 -3.80 2.17
N TYR A 247 -5.64 -4.20 2.08
CA TYR A 247 -4.56 -3.68 2.94
C TYR A 247 -4.32 -2.19 2.71
N PHE A 248 -4.24 -1.77 1.44
CA PHE A 248 -4.07 -0.35 1.11
C PHE A 248 -5.24 0.49 1.65
N TYR A 249 -6.48 0.01 1.48
CA TYR A 249 -7.65 0.65 2.08
C TYR A 249 -7.54 0.73 3.60
N ALA A 250 -7.22 -0.39 4.26
CA ALA A 250 -7.07 -0.44 5.71
C ALA A 250 -5.99 0.52 6.23
N ARG A 251 -4.88 0.64 5.51
CA ARG A 251 -3.75 1.49 5.91
C ARG A 251 -3.98 2.98 5.72
N CYS A 252 -4.72 3.37 4.66
CA CYS A 252 -4.84 4.76 4.22
C CYS A 252 -6.20 5.40 4.52
N PHE A 253 -7.26 4.61 4.58
CA PHE A 253 -8.63 5.12 4.60
C PHE A 253 -9.49 4.56 5.73
N PHE A 254 -9.07 3.45 6.34
CA PHE A 254 -9.82 2.89 7.45
C PHE A 254 -9.58 3.71 8.72
N HIS A 255 -10.67 4.24 9.26
CA HIS A 255 -10.70 4.90 10.56
C HIS A 255 -11.91 4.32 11.28
N PRO A 256 -11.71 3.58 12.38
CA PRO A 256 -12.83 3.04 13.13
C PRO A 256 -13.70 4.17 13.67
N GLY A 257 -14.99 4.12 13.34
CA GLY A 257 -15.97 5.05 13.88
C GLY A 257 -16.33 4.71 15.32
N LYS A 258 -16.97 5.66 16.05
CA LYS A 258 -17.46 5.40 17.40
C LYS A 258 -18.40 4.17 17.50
N ASN A 259 -19.12 3.87 16.41
CA ASN A 259 -20.02 2.71 16.32
C ASN A 259 -19.28 1.39 16.00
N ASP A 260 -18.01 1.44 15.68
CA ASP A 260 -17.17 0.25 15.46
C ASP A 260 -16.40 -0.14 16.75
N ILE A 261 -16.42 0.72 17.78
CA ILE A 261 -15.64 0.57 19.02
C ILE A 261 -16.55 0.18 20.21
N ASN A 262 -17.88 0.41 20.10
CA ASN A 262 -18.86 0.09 21.15
C ASN A 262 -19.53 -1.26 20.77
#